data_d2419ac1b22c2a5805cdea137e44ff7e
#
_entry.id   d2419ac1b22c2a5805cdea137e44ff7e
#
_cell.length_a   1.000
_cell.length_b   1.000
_cell.length_c   1.000
_cell.angle_alpha   90.00
_cell.angle_beta   90.00
_cell.angle_gamma   90.00
#
_symmetry.space_group_name_H-M   'P 1'
#
loop_
_entity.id
_entity.type
_entity.pdbx_description
1 polymer ?
#
loop_
_entity_poly.entity_id
_entity_poly.type
_entity_poly.pdbx_seq_one_letter_code
_entity_poly.pdbx_strand_id
1 'polypeptide(L)'
;MEGSGRWICCRQQAGPLVKESRAVRPRMCRTDGPFERAEKNRILRPPRDSAVCRTRIDRLELLLALFGFEGWSYTLTFDAAHLPEKFDGVRKRWRALLYRMKAYHGCVPDYVYLIEGKHGDHRYHLHLTVRYCDFPPLVMETLWQDGYIVESQPLLLGVFDTYRRTARYYCKERSDGVVIPIDARTWVASRSLTQKLPPPVYFRAECGRIDIPADNRVCGRFTVDNTWGHYHYGWYIEQDPKHPTVFEGQRVPHQHGTGRY
;
A
#
# COMPACT_ATOMS: atom_id res chain seq x y z
N MET A 1 -8.47 -22.56 -30.80
CA MET A 1 -7.27 -23.32 -30.40
C MET A 1 -6.63 -22.57 -29.24
N GLU A 2 -6.99 -22.96 -28.02
CA GLU A 2 -6.36 -22.42 -26.81
C GLU A 2 -4.94 -22.93 -26.74
N GLY A 3 -3.98 -22.04 -26.96
CA GLY A 3 -2.58 -22.37 -26.84
C GLY A 3 -2.28 -22.83 -25.42
N SER A 4 -1.72 -24.04 -25.28
CA SER A 4 -1.24 -24.63 -24.03
C SER A 4 -0.06 -23.86 -23.41
N GLY A 5 -0.23 -22.54 -23.27
CA GLY A 5 0.73 -21.67 -22.62
C GLY A 5 0.60 -21.82 -21.11
N ARG A 6 1.64 -22.36 -20.47
CA ARG A 6 1.70 -22.39 -19.01
C ARG A 6 1.66 -20.97 -18.47
N TRP A 7 0.67 -20.66 -17.66
CA TRP A 7 0.54 -19.38 -16.99
C TRP A 7 1.68 -19.18 -16.00
N ILE A 8 2.33 -18.03 -16.07
CA ILE A 8 3.29 -17.59 -15.05
C ILE A 8 2.51 -16.85 -13.99
N CYS A 9 2.58 -17.33 -12.77
CA CYS A 9 1.83 -16.83 -11.64
C CYS A 9 2.78 -16.20 -10.64
N CYS A 10 2.31 -15.14 -9.99
CA CYS A 10 2.98 -14.49 -8.88
C CYS A 10 1.95 -14.27 -7.77
N ARG A 11 2.22 -14.79 -6.59
CA ARG A 11 1.39 -14.59 -5.39
C ARG A 11 2.25 -13.98 -4.29
N GLN A 12 1.70 -12.97 -3.64
CA GLN A 12 2.31 -12.37 -2.46
C GLN A 12 1.24 -12.15 -1.40
N GLN A 13 1.55 -12.55 -0.18
CA GLN A 13 0.66 -12.41 0.97
C GLN A 13 1.36 -11.58 2.04
N ALA A 14 0.63 -10.64 2.62
CA ALA A 14 1.10 -9.81 3.71
C ALA A 14 -0.06 -9.64 4.72
N GLY A 15 0.09 -10.21 5.92
CA GLY A 15 -1.03 -10.32 6.85
C GLY A 15 -2.23 -10.97 6.17
N PRO A 16 -3.44 -10.39 6.27
CA PRO A 16 -4.64 -10.94 5.64
C PRO A 16 -4.76 -10.63 4.14
N LEU A 17 -3.94 -9.74 3.60
CA LEU A 17 -3.99 -9.34 2.18
C LEU A 17 -3.24 -10.33 1.31
N VAL A 18 -3.92 -10.88 0.32
CA VAL A 18 -3.34 -11.71 -0.74
C VAL A 18 -3.48 -10.99 -2.08
N LYS A 19 -2.38 -10.92 -2.82
CA LYS A 19 -2.33 -10.41 -4.19
C LYS A 19 -1.83 -11.53 -5.09
N GLU A 20 -2.56 -11.80 -6.14
CA GLU A 20 -2.18 -12.80 -7.14
C GLU A 20 -2.29 -12.22 -8.55
N SER A 21 -1.33 -12.56 -9.38
CA SER A 21 -1.37 -12.27 -10.81
C SER A 21 -1.00 -13.50 -11.60
N ARG A 22 -1.66 -13.68 -12.74
CA ARG A 22 -1.38 -14.73 -13.71
C ARG A 22 -1.20 -14.12 -15.09
N ALA A 23 -0.17 -14.52 -15.78
CA ALA A 23 0.16 -13.98 -17.09
C ALA A 23 0.55 -15.09 -18.06
N VAL A 24 0.00 -15.03 -19.26
CA VAL A 24 0.51 -15.74 -20.43
C VAL A 24 1.05 -14.70 -21.38
N ARG A 25 2.33 -14.80 -21.68
CA ARG A 25 2.95 -13.96 -22.70
C ARG A 25 3.06 -14.76 -24.01
N PRO A 26 2.73 -14.19 -25.14
CA PRO A 26 3.05 -14.84 -26.43
C PRO A 26 4.56 -15.15 -26.44
N ARG A 27 4.94 -16.31 -26.94
CA ARG A 27 6.33 -16.61 -27.20
C ARG A 27 6.89 -15.51 -28.10
N MET A 28 7.89 -14.78 -27.62
CA MET A 28 8.62 -13.87 -28.50
C MET A 28 9.18 -14.69 -29.63
N CYS A 29 8.79 -14.37 -30.84
CA CYS A 29 9.30 -15.06 -32.02
C CYS A 29 10.81 -14.80 -32.09
N ARG A 30 11.64 -15.84 -32.33
CA ARG A 30 13.08 -15.67 -32.50
C ARG A 30 13.45 -14.74 -33.65
N THR A 31 12.48 -14.48 -34.54
CA THR A 31 12.58 -13.60 -35.70
C THR A 31 12.36 -12.13 -35.41
N ASP A 32 11.92 -11.76 -34.18
CA ASP A 32 11.76 -10.36 -33.83
C ASP A 32 13.09 -9.63 -33.87
N GLY A 33 13.22 -8.65 -34.72
CA GLY A 33 14.43 -7.83 -34.86
C GLY A 33 14.68 -6.98 -33.61
N PRO A 34 15.91 -6.44 -33.43
CA PRO A 34 16.25 -5.59 -32.28
C PRO A 34 15.33 -4.38 -32.13
N PHE A 35 14.87 -3.79 -33.23
CA PHE A 35 13.96 -2.65 -33.27
C PHE A 35 12.58 -3.01 -32.73
N GLU A 36 12.01 -4.12 -33.19
CA GLU A 36 10.70 -4.61 -32.71
C GLU A 36 10.74 -4.97 -31.22
N ARG A 37 11.82 -5.55 -30.74
CA ARG A 37 12.03 -5.82 -29.30
C ARG A 37 12.11 -4.53 -28.49
N ALA A 38 12.80 -3.51 -29.00
CA ALA A 38 12.91 -2.21 -28.33
C ALA A 38 11.54 -1.51 -28.28
N GLU A 39 10.78 -1.52 -29.38
CA GLU A 39 9.45 -0.94 -29.46
C GLU A 39 8.45 -1.68 -28.58
N LYS A 40 8.47 -3.03 -28.58
CA LYS A 40 7.69 -3.87 -27.68
C LYS A 40 7.99 -3.53 -26.21
N ASN A 41 9.25 -3.36 -25.86
CA ASN A 41 9.66 -2.98 -24.51
C ASN A 41 9.23 -1.55 -24.15
N ARG A 42 9.19 -0.62 -25.10
CA ARG A 42 8.74 0.76 -24.92
C ARG A 42 7.24 0.82 -24.66
N ILE A 43 6.43 0.08 -25.41
CA ILE A 43 4.97 0.02 -25.29
C ILE A 43 4.56 -0.69 -23.99
N LEU A 44 5.34 -1.70 -23.55
CA LEU A 44 5.10 -2.42 -22.29
C LEU A 44 5.47 -1.63 -21.03
N ARG A 45 6.19 -0.52 -21.18
CA ARG A 45 6.54 0.33 -20.04
C ARG A 45 5.54 1.49 -20.00
N PRO A 46 4.59 1.49 -19.03
CA PRO A 46 3.82 2.70 -18.76
C PRO A 46 4.79 3.85 -18.47
N PRO A 47 4.37 5.12 -18.66
CA PRO A 47 5.19 6.27 -18.32
C PRO A 47 5.84 6.04 -16.97
N ARG A 48 7.15 6.27 -16.86
CA ARG A 48 7.96 5.91 -15.68
C ARG A 48 7.31 6.33 -14.37
N ASP A 49 6.72 7.50 -14.34
CA ASP A 49 6.11 8.08 -13.16
C ASP A 49 4.88 7.31 -12.67
N SER A 50 4.00 6.89 -13.58
CA SER A 50 2.82 6.09 -13.21
C SER A 50 3.17 4.66 -12.77
N ALA A 51 4.22 4.05 -13.34
CA ALA A 51 4.70 2.74 -12.94
C ALA A 51 5.40 2.79 -11.58
N VAL A 52 6.23 3.81 -11.35
CA VAL A 52 6.91 4.03 -10.07
C VAL A 52 5.89 4.30 -8.97
N CYS A 53 4.89 5.13 -9.24
CA CYS A 53 3.81 5.43 -8.30
C CYS A 53 3.03 4.15 -7.97
N ARG A 54 2.66 3.36 -8.97
CA ARG A 54 1.94 2.09 -8.79
C ARG A 54 2.72 1.10 -7.94
N THR A 55 4.00 0.92 -8.22
CA THR A 55 4.89 0.05 -7.43
C THR A 55 5.02 0.52 -5.97
N ARG A 56 5.07 1.83 -5.75
CA ARG A 56 5.11 2.40 -4.39
C ARG A 56 3.81 2.15 -3.63
N ILE A 57 2.66 2.35 -4.28
CA ILE A 57 1.35 2.06 -3.70
C ILE A 57 1.24 0.57 -3.38
N ASP A 58 1.58 -0.30 -4.31
CA ASP A 58 1.49 -1.75 -4.12
C ASP A 58 2.37 -2.24 -2.96
N ARG A 59 3.58 -1.70 -2.84
CA ARG A 59 4.48 -2.04 -1.73
C ARG A 59 3.96 -1.51 -0.40
N LEU A 60 3.48 -0.29 -0.36
CA LEU A 60 2.94 0.31 0.86
C LEU A 60 1.68 -0.41 1.33
N GLU A 61 0.80 -0.78 0.40
CA GLU A 61 -0.40 -1.57 0.69
C GLU A 61 -0.05 -2.90 1.39
N LEU A 62 0.96 -3.61 0.89
CA LEU A 62 1.44 -4.84 1.53
C LEU A 62 2.04 -4.59 2.91
N LEU A 63 2.79 -3.50 3.09
CA LEU A 63 3.34 -3.14 4.40
C LEU A 63 2.25 -2.78 5.41
N LEU A 64 1.23 -2.04 4.98
CA LEU A 64 0.07 -1.72 5.83
C LEU A 64 -0.71 -2.97 6.21
N ALA A 65 -0.84 -3.92 5.29
CA ALA A 65 -1.51 -5.18 5.55
C ALA A 65 -0.80 -6.07 6.59
N LEU A 66 0.50 -5.87 6.83
CA LEU A 66 1.22 -6.56 7.91
C LEU A 66 0.75 -6.17 9.31
N PHE A 67 0.09 -5.03 9.47
CA PHE A 67 -0.58 -4.69 10.73
C PHE A 67 -1.86 -5.51 10.95
N GLY A 68 -2.37 -6.16 9.91
CA GLY A 68 -3.58 -6.95 9.99
C GLY A 68 -4.79 -6.11 10.40
N PHE A 69 -5.67 -6.70 11.18
CA PHE A 69 -6.88 -6.05 11.70
C PHE A 69 -6.61 -5.15 12.91
N GLU A 70 -5.39 -5.15 13.42
CA GLU A 70 -4.95 -4.36 14.57
C GLU A 70 -4.25 -3.06 14.18
N GLY A 71 -4.15 -2.77 12.89
CA GLY A 71 -3.54 -1.53 12.40
C GLY A 71 -4.38 -0.30 12.74
N TRP A 72 -3.70 0.77 13.19
CA TRP A 72 -4.32 2.03 13.56
C TRP A 72 -3.56 3.21 12.98
N SER A 73 -4.28 4.15 12.39
CA SER A 73 -3.71 5.34 11.78
C SER A 73 -4.04 6.57 12.60
N TYR A 74 -3.03 7.41 12.81
CA TYR A 74 -3.11 8.70 13.50
C TYR A 74 -2.75 9.84 12.56
N THR A 75 -3.47 10.94 12.66
CA THR A 75 -3.10 12.23 12.09
C THR A 75 -2.69 13.14 13.23
N LEU A 76 -1.38 13.38 13.35
CA LEU A 76 -0.78 14.21 14.40
C LEU A 76 -0.48 15.59 13.84
N THR A 77 -0.88 16.63 14.54
CA THR A 77 -0.57 18.02 14.18
C THR A 77 0.19 18.72 15.28
N PHE A 78 0.84 19.82 14.93
CA PHE A 78 1.62 20.63 15.86
C PHE A 78 0.78 21.77 16.44
N ASP A 79 0.93 22.05 17.72
CA ASP A 79 0.41 23.29 18.30
C ASP A 79 1.27 24.51 17.90
N ALA A 80 0.84 25.69 18.26
CA ALA A 80 1.52 26.93 17.88
C ALA A 80 2.93 27.06 18.47
N ALA A 81 3.18 26.49 19.65
CA ALA A 81 4.48 26.56 20.32
C ALA A 81 5.51 25.60 19.71
N HIS A 82 5.03 24.51 19.08
CA HIS A 82 5.88 23.46 18.54
C HIS A 82 5.87 23.38 17.03
N LEU A 83 5.20 24.32 16.34
CA LEU A 83 5.04 24.32 14.89
C LEU A 83 6.39 24.49 14.20
N PRO A 84 6.88 23.50 13.44
CA PRO A 84 8.13 23.60 12.72
C PRO A 84 8.01 24.54 11.52
N GLU A 85 8.97 25.44 11.37
CA GLU A 85 9.03 26.31 10.18
C GLU A 85 9.46 25.55 8.92
N LYS A 86 10.34 24.56 9.10
CA LYS A 86 10.98 23.80 8.01
C LYS A 86 10.76 22.30 8.18
N PHE A 87 10.80 21.59 7.06
CA PHE A 87 10.65 20.14 6.99
C PHE A 87 11.62 19.37 7.93
N ASP A 88 12.85 19.82 8.06
CA ASP A 88 13.82 19.19 8.97
C ASP A 88 13.42 19.32 10.46
N GLY A 89 12.71 20.38 10.81
CA GLY A 89 12.10 20.53 12.15
C GLY A 89 11.08 19.42 12.40
N VAL A 90 10.22 19.10 11.42
CA VAL A 90 9.26 18.00 11.52
C VAL A 90 9.98 16.66 11.73
N ARG A 91 11.08 16.42 10.99
CA ARG A 91 11.89 15.19 11.16
C ARG A 91 12.51 15.07 12.54
N LYS A 92 12.92 16.19 13.16
CA LYS A 92 13.42 16.20 14.54
C LYS A 92 12.30 15.80 15.52
N ARG A 93 11.10 16.35 15.37
CA ARG A 93 9.93 16.01 16.21
C ARG A 93 9.52 14.56 16.03
N TRP A 94 9.51 14.07 14.79
CA TRP A 94 9.32 12.64 14.54
C TRP A 94 10.31 11.75 15.28
N ARG A 95 11.61 12.09 15.24
CA ARG A 95 12.63 11.31 15.96
C ARG A 95 12.40 11.33 17.47
N ALA A 96 12.00 12.48 18.03
CA ALA A 96 11.66 12.59 19.45
C ALA A 96 10.46 11.70 19.82
N LEU A 97 9.38 11.72 19.00
CA LEU A 97 8.25 10.81 19.18
C LEU A 97 8.72 9.35 19.11
N LEU A 98 9.49 8.97 18.09
CA LEU A 98 9.98 7.61 17.94
C LEU A 98 10.83 7.16 19.15
N TYR A 99 11.63 8.06 19.72
CA TYR A 99 12.38 7.79 20.94
C TYR A 99 11.44 7.50 22.12
N ARG A 100 10.40 8.32 22.33
CA ARG A 100 9.38 8.10 23.37
C ARG A 100 8.61 6.79 23.14
N MET A 101 8.22 6.50 21.90
CA MET A 101 7.59 5.23 21.55
C MET A 101 8.49 4.03 21.86
N LYS A 102 9.78 4.12 21.53
CA LYS A 102 10.76 3.09 21.85
C LYS A 102 10.92 2.91 23.37
N ALA A 103 10.99 3.98 24.12
CA ALA A 103 11.11 3.94 25.58
C ALA A 103 9.86 3.29 26.22
N TYR A 104 8.68 3.62 25.73
CA TYR A 104 7.42 3.04 26.20
C TYR A 104 7.30 1.55 25.85
N HIS A 105 7.60 1.19 24.61
CA HIS A 105 7.41 -0.19 24.09
C HIS A 105 8.59 -1.13 24.41
N GLY A 106 9.72 -0.61 24.83
CA GLY A 106 10.94 -1.38 25.10
C GLY A 106 11.82 -1.64 23.86
N CYS A 107 11.28 -1.51 22.65
CA CYS A 107 12.02 -1.65 21.40
C CYS A 107 11.47 -0.70 20.33
N VAL A 108 12.15 -0.60 19.18
CA VAL A 108 11.64 0.18 18.05
C VAL A 108 10.40 -0.51 17.50
N PRO A 109 9.21 0.13 17.55
CA PRO A 109 7.98 -0.48 17.07
C PRO A 109 7.97 -0.62 15.54
N ASP A 110 7.05 -1.43 15.05
CA ASP A 110 6.67 -1.40 13.64
C ASP A 110 5.85 -0.15 13.36
N TYR A 111 6.20 0.59 12.32
CA TYR A 111 5.48 1.78 11.92
C TYR A 111 5.56 2.04 10.41
N VAL A 112 4.58 2.79 9.93
CA VAL A 112 4.66 3.54 8.68
C VAL A 112 4.31 4.98 8.99
N TYR A 113 5.09 5.93 8.51
CA TYR A 113 4.76 7.35 8.64
C TYR A 113 4.95 8.12 7.33
N LEU A 114 4.23 9.22 7.24
CA LEU A 114 4.29 10.21 6.18
C LEU A 114 4.30 11.61 6.84
N ILE A 115 5.14 12.51 6.34
CA ILE A 115 5.04 13.92 6.64
C ILE A 115 4.25 14.57 5.51
N GLU A 116 3.07 15.06 5.81
CA GLU A 116 2.28 15.86 4.90
C GLU A 116 2.68 17.33 5.04
N GLY A 117 2.72 18.02 3.93
CA GLY A 117 3.11 19.40 3.92
C GLY A 117 2.01 20.34 4.38
N LYS A 118 2.33 21.63 4.39
CA LYS A 118 1.41 22.69 4.80
C LYS A 118 0.23 22.77 3.82
N HIS A 119 -0.97 22.56 4.30
CA HIS A 119 -2.22 22.79 3.59
C HIS A 119 -2.88 24.10 4.00
N GLY A 120 -4.18 24.21 3.84
CA GLY A 120 -4.94 25.43 4.11
C GLY A 120 -4.77 26.02 5.51
N ASP A 121 -4.45 25.22 6.50
CA ASP A 121 -4.08 25.67 7.86
C ASP A 121 -2.59 26.05 8.00
N HIS A 122 -1.81 25.92 6.92
CA HIS A 122 -0.37 26.17 6.85
C HIS A 122 0.48 25.36 7.83
N ARG A 123 -0.01 24.21 8.30
CA ARG A 123 0.68 23.33 9.25
C ARG A 123 1.20 22.05 8.57
N TYR A 124 2.27 21.51 9.12
CA TYR A 124 2.67 20.16 8.82
C TYR A 124 1.82 19.17 9.60
N HIS A 125 1.51 18.03 8.98
CA HIS A 125 0.86 16.91 9.63
C HIS A 125 1.76 15.68 9.53
N LEU A 126 1.73 14.85 10.57
CA LEU A 126 2.40 13.58 10.60
C LEU A 126 1.32 12.49 10.60
N HIS A 127 1.23 11.74 9.51
CA HIS A 127 0.40 10.55 9.47
C HIS A 127 1.23 9.37 9.93
N LEU A 128 0.75 8.65 10.92
CA LEU A 128 1.45 7.54 11.54
C LEU A 128 0.53 6.32 11.60
N THR A 129 1.02 5.18 11.15
CA THR A 129 0.35 3.89 11.29
C THR A 129 1.18 2.98 12.19
N VAL A 130 0.54 2.40 13.18
CA VAL A 130 1.11 1.48 14.18
C VAL A 130 0.09 0.40 14.56
N ARG A 131 0.45 -0.54 15.42
CA ARG A 131 -0.52 -1.46 16.02
C ARG A 131 -1.32 -0.77 17.11
N TYR A 132 -2.62 -1.01 17.12
CA TYR A 132 -3.51 -0.49 18.16
C TYR A 132 -3.14 -1.01 19.56
N CYS A 133 -2.86 -2.31 19.68
CA CYS A 133 -2.52 -2.90 20.97
C CYS A 133 -1.24 -2.33 21.58
N ASP A 134 -0.27 -1.89 20.74
CA ASP A 134 0.98 -1.31 21.20
C ASP A 134 0.81 0.17 21.59
N PHE A 135 0.01 0.89 20.83
CA PHE A 135 -0.19 2.34 20.97
C PHE A 135 -1.66 2.74 20.80
N PRO A 136 -2.51 2.42 21.79
CA PRO A 136 -3.90 2.90 21.76
C PRO A 136 -3.95 4.44 21.88
N PRO A 137 -5.07 5.11 21.52
CA PRO A 137 -5.16 6.57 21.46
C PRO A 137 -4.67 7.29 22.71
N LEU A 138 -5.05 6.85 23.91
CA LEU A 138 -4.61 7.45 25.18
C LEU A 138 -3.08 7.40 25.36
N VAL A 139 -2.45 6.31 24.94
CA VAL A 139 -0.99 6.19 24.98
C VAL A 139 -0.36 7.13 23.96
N MET A 140 -0.89 7.15 22.73
CA MET A 140 -0.37 8.04 21.70
C MET A 140 -0.51 9.51 22.06
N GLU A 141 -1.60 9.93 22.68
CA GLU A 141 -1.79 11.28 23.22
C GLU A 141 -0.71 11.63 24.27
N THR A 142 -0.39 10.70 25.17
CA THR A 142 0.69 10.90 26.14
C THR A 142 2.07 11.02 25.49
N LEU A 143 2.32 10.27 24.45
CA LEU A 143 3.60 10.26 23.73
C LEU A 143 3.76 11.44 22.77
N TRP A 144 2.67 11.93 22.19
CA TRP A 144 2.66 13.08 21.29
C TRP A 144 2.61 14.38 22.08
N GLN A 145 3.75 14.96 22.36
CA GLN A 145 3.92 16.15 23.21
C GLN A 145 4.06 17.46 22.42
N ASP A 146 4.04 17.39 21.10
CA ASP A 146 4.30 18.54 20.24
C ASP A 146 3.02 19.15 19.64
N GLY A 147 1.84 18.69 20.12
CA GLY A 147 0.55 19.13 19.61
C GLY A 147 -0.58 18.18 19.99
N TYR A 148 -1.49 17.91 19.07
CA TYR A 148 -2.67 17.09 19.32
C TYR A 148 -2.96 16.10 18.18
N ILE A 149 -3.79 15.10 18.47
CA ILE A 149 -4.27 14.12 17.50
C ILE A 149 -5.54 14.68 16.86
N VAL A 150 -5.50 14.93 15.53
CA VAL A 150 -6.66 15.41 14.78
C VAL A 150 -7.61 14.26 14.47
N GLU A 151 -7.05 13.11 14.14
CA GLU A 151 -7.80 11.93 13.71
C GLU A 151 -7.10 10.66 14.16
N SER A 152 -7.89 9.69 14.60
CA SER A 152 -7.44 8.34 14.90
C SER A 152 -8.45 7.34 14.37
N GLN A 153 -8.00 6.36 13.58
CA GLN A 153 -8.90 5.39 12.96
C GLN A 153 -8.23 4.04 12.68
N PRO A 154 -8.98 2.92 12.77
CA PRO A 154 -8.45 1.63 12.36
C PRO A 154 -8.21 1.58 10.84
N LEU A 155 -7.29 0.72 10.40
CA LEU A 155 -7.02 0.50 8.97
C LEU A 155 -8.18 -0.16 8.23
N LEU A 156 -9.02 -0.93 8.91
CA LEU A 156 -10.19 -1.60 8.33
C LEU A 156 -11.48 -1.06 8.96
N LEU A 157 -12.04 -0.01 8.39
CA LEU A 157 -13.33 0.59 8.76
C LEU A 157 -14.46 0.13 7.85
N GLY A 158 -14.74 -1.15 7.72
CA GLY A 158 -15.90 -1.63 6.95
C GLY A 158 -15.93 -1.25 5.46
N VAL A 159 -14.93 -0.51 4.97
CA VAL A 159 -14.80 -0.07 3.60
C VAL A 159 -13.89 -1.02 2.85
N PHE A 160 -14.27 -1.38 1.62
CA PHE A 160 -13.41 -2.11 0.71
C PHE A 160 -12.09 -1.38 0.54
N ASP A 161 -10.99 -2.15 0.54
CA ASP A 161 -9.71 -1.66 0.08
C ASP A 161 -9.04 -0.60 0.99
N THR A 162 -9.22 -0.72 2.32
CA THR A 162 -8.67 0.26 3.27
C THR A 162 -7.15 0.37 3.19
N TYR A 163 -6.42 -0.74 3.06
CA TYR A 163 -4.97 -0.69 2.90
C TYR A 163 -4.56 0.05 1.62
N ARG A 164 -5.24 -0.22 0.50
CA ARG A 164 -4.95 0.44 -0.78
C ARG A 164 -5.37 1.90 -0.77
N ARG A 165 -6.49 2.23 -0.15
CA ARG A 165 -6.94 3.62 0.01
C ARG A 165 -5.92 4.43 0.80
N THR A 166 -5.45 3.92 1.94
CA THR A 166 -4.41 4.55 2.75
C THR A 166 -3.08 4.62 1.99
N ALA A 167 -2.69 3.55 1.28
CA ALA A 167 -1.48 3.56 0.47
C ALA A 167 -1.54 4.60 -0.66
N ARG A 168 -2.69 4.74 -1.34
CA ARG A 168 -2.90 5.79 -2.35
C ARG A 168 -2.82 7.17 -1.74
N TYR A 169 -3.45 7.39 -0.59
CA TYR A 169 -3.39 8.66 0.11
C TYR A 169 -1.94 9.02 0.47
N TYR A 170 -1.17 8.10 1.01
CA TYR A 170 0.23 8.31 1.36
C TYR A 170 1.16 8.49 0.14
N CYS A 171 0.78 7.96 -1.01
CA CYS A 171 1.50 8.13 -2.27
C CYS A 171 0.92 9.24 -3.16
N LYS A 172 -0.11 9.95 -2.70
CA LYS A 172 -0.74 11.06 -3.43
C LYS A 172 0.33 12.06 -3.85
N GLU A 173 0.33 12.40 -5.13
CA GLU A 173 1.19 13.48 -5.64
C GLU A 173 0.80 14.79 -4.96
N ARG A 174 1.81 15.48 -4.50
CA ARG A 174 1.64 16.72 -3.76
C ARG A 174 1.53 17.87 -4.73
N SER A 175 0.32 18.20 -5.13
CA SER A 175 0.01 19.29 -6.07
C SER A 175 0.03 20.68 -5.43
N ASP A 176 0.24 20.79 -4.12
CA ASP A 176 -0.20 21.97 -3.35
C ASP A 176 0.94 22.96 -3.03
N GLY A 177 2.00 22.98 -3.82
CA GLY A 177 3.07 23.99 -3.71
C GLY A 177 3.95 23.89 -2.45
N VAL A 178 3.78 22.83 -1.67
CA VAL A 178 4.62 22.61 -0.49
C VAL A 178 5.96 22.04 -0.88
N VAL A 179 7.00 22.78 -0.54
CA VAL A 179 8.39 22.38 -0.77
C VAL A 179 8.76 21.24 0.17
N ILE A 180 8.47 20.02 -0.27
CA ILE A 180 9.14 18.85 0.29
C ILE A 180 10.37 18.62 -0.56
N PRO A 181 11.54 18.40 0.06
CA PRO A 181 12.75 18.10 -0.68
C PRO A 181 12.49 16.99 -1.72
N ILE A 182 12.98 17.18 -2.94
CA ILE A 182 12.79 16.27 -4.09
C ILE A 182 13.23 14.84 -3.76
N ASP A 183 14.18 14.68 -2.87
CA ASP A 183 14.73 13.42 -2.36
C ASP A 183 13.98 12.87 -1.14
N ALA A 184 13.06 13.63 -0.55
CA ALA A 184 12.28 13.16 0.57
C ALA A 184 11.32 12.03 0.14
N ARG A 185 11.41 10.91 0.82
CA ARG A 185 10.51 9.79 0.61
C ARG A 185 9.08 10.21 0.93
N THR A 186 8.13 9.83 0.09
CA THR A 186 6.70 10.11 0.32
C THR A 186 6.21 9.48 1.61
N TRP A 187 6.71 8.29 1.95
CA TRP A 187 6.44 7.58 3.18
C TRP A 187 7.68 6.79 3.63
N VAL A 188 7.73 6.45 4.91
CA VAL A 188 8.82 5.69 5.52
C VAL A 188 8.22 4.60 6.40
N ALA A 189 8.70 3.38 6.24
CA ALA A 189 8.39 2.25 7.11
C ALA A 189 9.58 1.90 8.00
N SER A 190 9.33 1.34 9.19
CA SER A 190 10.38 0.80 10.03
C SER A 190 11.13 -0.33 9.32
N ARG A 191 12.40 -0.50 9.68
CA ARG A 191 13.20 -1.59 9.12
C ARG A 191 12.64 -2.96 9.50
N SER A 192 12.18 -3.10 10.74
CA SER A 192 11.57 -4.33 11.26
C SER A 192 10.32 -4.72 10.45
N LEU A 193 9.41 -3.77 10.19
CA LEU A 193 8.24 -4.01 9.35
C LEU A 193 8.61 -4.40 7.91
N THR A 194 9.59 -3.71 7.33
CA THR A 194 10.05 -4.00 5.97
C THR A 194 10.66 -5.40 5.85
N GLN A 195 11.35 -5.88 6.87
CA GLN A 195 11.93 -7.22 6.92
C GLN A 195 10.88 -8.33 7.09
N LYS A 196 9.71 -8.01 7.63
CA LYS A 196 8.58 -8.95 7.76
C LYS A 196 7.80 -9.15 6.47
N LEU A 197 8.03 -8.31 5.44
CA LEU A 197 7.32 -8.45 4.17
C LEU A 197 7.81 -9.69 3.42
N PRO A 198 6.96 -10.72 3.24
CA PRO A 198 7.35 -11.92 2.53
C PRO A 198 7.67 -11.63 1.06
N PRO A 199 8.64 -12.32 0.47
CA PRO A 199 8.91 -12.20 -0.95
C PRO A 199 7.73 -12.76 -1.77
N PRO A 200 7.54 -12.31 -3.01
CA PRO A 200 6.56 -12.91 -3.90
C PRO A 200 6.96 -14.35 -4.26
N VAL A 201 5.97 -15.23 -4.33
CA VAL A 201 6.11 -16.62 -4.73
C VAL A 201 5.71 -16.73 -6.20
N TYR A 202 6.60 -17.31 -7.01
CA TYR A 202 6.36 -17.55 -8.43
C TYR A 202 6.08 -19.03 -8.66
N PHE A 203 5.05 -19.33 -9.45
CA PHE A 203 4.68 -20.69 -9.80
C PHE A 203 4.07 -20.74 -11.21
N ARG A 204 3.75 -21.94 -11.68
CA ARG A 204 3.09 -22.14 -12.98
C ARG A 204 1.72 -22.77 -12.75
N ALA A 205 0.74 -22.32 -13.55
CA ALA A 205 -0.61 -22.86 -13.55
C ALA A 205 -1.03 -23.23 -14.98
N GLU A 206 -1.99 -24.14 -15.07
CA GLU A 206 -2.53 -24.57 -16.37
C GLU A 206 -3.59 -23.59 -16.90
N CYS A 207 -4.23 -22.84 -16.02
CA CYS A 207 -5.25 -21.85 -16.39
C CYS A 207 -4.96 -20.48 -15.77
N GLY A 208 -5.55 -19.43 -16.38
CA GLY A 208 -5.45 -18.05 -15.91
C GLY A 208 -6.42 -17.69 -14.79
N ARG A 209 -7.36 -18.56 -14.44
CA ARG A 209 -8.36 -18.27 -13.43
C ARG A 209 -7.71 -18.21 -12.05
N ILE A 210 -7.91 -17.09 -11.35
CA ILE A 210 -7.51 -16.94 -9.95
C ILE A 210 -8.69 -17.40 -9.09
N ASP A 211 -8.47 -18.49 -8.36
CA ASP A 211 -9.48 -19.04 -7.44
C ASP A 211 -9.32 -18.36 -6.09
N ILE A 212 -10.35 -17.58 -5.74
CA ILE A 212 -10.43 -16.91 -4.44
C ILE A 212 -11.42 -17.72 -3.61
N PRO A 213 -11.02 -18.23 -2.43
CA PRO A 213 -11.92 -18.94 -1.54
C PRO A 213 -13.19 -18.13 -1.23
N ALA A 214 -14.33 -18.81 -1.16
CA ALA A 214 -15.65 -18.17 -1.02
C ALA A 214 -15.77 -17.30 0.25
N ASP A 215 -15.07 -17.71 1.30
CA ASP A 215 -15.07 -17.03 2.60
C ASP A 215 -14.22 -15.77 2.64
N ASN A 216 -13.43 -15.55 1.58
CA ASN A 216 -12.52 -14.42 1.52
C ASN A 216 -13.17 -13.20 0.86
N ARG A 217 -12.83 -12.03 1.38
CA ARG A 217 -13.31 -10.77 0.84
C ARG A 217 -12.53 -10.36 -0.41
N VAL A 218 -13.19 -10.40 -1.56
CA VAL A 218 -12.61 -9.90 -2.82
C VAL A 218 -12.52 -8.37 -2.77
N CYS A 219 -11.31 -7.83 -2.81
CA CYS A 219 -11.06 -6.39 -2.90
C CYS A 219 -11.05 -5.91 -4.35
N GLY A 220 -10.65 -6.77 -5.28
CA GLY A 220 -10.71 -6.46 -6.70
C GLY A 220 -10.23 -7.62 -7.57
N ARG A 221 -10.71 -7.61 -8.78
CA ARG A 221 -10.32 -8.56 -9.83
C ARG A 221 -10.42 -7.85 -11.17
N PHE A 222 -9.41 -7.99 -12.02
CA PHE A 222 -9.47 -7.50 -13.39
C PHE A 222 -8.65 -8.37 -14.34
N THR A 223 -9.01 -8.32 -15.59
CA THR A 223 -8.32 -9.00 -16.69
C THR A 223 -7.89 -7.95 -17.70
N VAL A 224 -6.71 -8.11 -18.23
CA VAL A 224 -6.19 -7.29 -19.33
C VAL A 224 -5.77 -8.23 -20.46
N ASP A 225 -6.40 -8.04 -21.62
CA ASP A 225 -6.06 -8.73 -22.84
C ASP A 225 -5.53 -7.73 -23.85
N ASN A 226 -4.33 -7.99 -24.35
CA ASN A 226 -3.70 -7.17 -25.36
C ASN A 226 -2.76 -8.01 -26.24
N THR A 227 -2.15 -7.38 -27.23
CA THR A 227 -1.20 -8.05 -28.15
C THR A 227 0.01 -8.68 -27.48
N TRP A 228 0.28 -8.34 -26.19
CA TRP A 228 1.42 -8.80 -25.41
C TRP A 228 1.06 -9.95 -24.48
N GLY A 229 -0.21 -10.33 -24.40
CA GLY A 229 -0.66 -11.46 -23.61
C GLY A 229 -1.96 -11.23 -22.87
N HIS A 230 -2.28 -12.23 -22.08
CA HIS A 230 -3.42 -12.24 -21.20
C HIS A 230 -2.94 -12.14 -19.76
N TYR A 231 -3.55 -11.24 -19.00
CA TYR A 231 -3.15 -10.94 -17.62
C TYR A 231 -4.39 -10.97 -16.75
N HIS A 232 -4.36 -11.77 -15.69
CA HIS A 232 -5.38 -11.81 -14.65
C HIS A 232 -4.77 -11.32 -13.35
N TYR A 233 -5.50 -10.46 -12.66
CA TYR A 233 -5.13 -9.93 -11.36
C TYR A 233 -6.27 -10.12 -10.39
N GLY A 234 -5.94 -10.57 -9.18
CA GLY A 234 -6.89 -10.66 -8.10
C GLY A 234 -6.22 -10.29 -6.78
N TRP A 235 -6.92 -9.54 -5.95
CA TRP A 235 -6.50 -9.31 -4.58
C TRP A 235 -7.69 -9.42 -3.66
N TYR A 236 -7.46 -10.01 -2.52
CA TYR A 236 -8.50 -10.29 -1.55
C TYR A 236 -7.94 -10.27 -0.14
N ILE A 237 -8.82 -10.12 0.84
CA ILE A 237 -8.50 -10.21 2.26
C ILE A 237 -9.01 -11.54 2.77
N GLU A 238 -8.13 -12.32 3.38
CA GLU A 238 -8.50 -13.54 4.08
C GLU A 238 -9.33 -13.18 5.29
N GLN A 239 -10.41 -13.94 5.53
CA GLN A 239 -11.25 -13.74 6.69
C GLN A 239 -10.45 -13.98 7.96
N ASP A 240 -10.52 -13.03 8.91
CA ASP A 240 -10.00 -13.27 10.25
C ASP A 240 -11.00 -14.10 11.04
N PRO A 241 -10.64 -15.32 11.48
CA PRO A 241 -11.53 -16.14 12.30
C PRO A 241 -11.94 -15.46 13.62
N LYS A 242 -11.13 -14.50 14.09
CA LYS A 242 -11.41 -13.74 15.32
C LYS A 242 -12.37 -12.56 15.11
N HIS A 243 -12.54 -12.12 13.86
CA HIS A 243 -13.36 -10.98 13.49
C HIS A 243 -14.26 -11.27 12.27
N PRO A 244 -15.10 -12.31 12.31
CA PRO A 244 -15.91 -12.74 11.16
C PRO A 244 -16.92 -11.68 10.70
N THR A 245 -17.39 -10.83 11.60
CA THR A 245 -18.45 -9.85 11.36
C THR A 245 -18.06 -8.65 10.50
N VAL A 246 -16.78 -8.43 10.28
CA VAL A 246 -16.29 -7.29 9.45
C VAL A 246 -16.71 -7.46 7.97
N PHE A 247 -17.15 -8.63 7.57
CA PHE A 247 -17.40 -8.98 6.17
C PHE A 247 -18.84 -9.37 5.83
N GLU A 248 -19.74 -9.45 6.79
CA GLU A 248 -21.13 -9.76 6.51
C GLU A 248 -21.83 -8.59 5.81
N GLY A 249 -22.22 -8.78 4.56
CA GLY A 249 -23.21 -7.93 3.87
C GLY A 249 -22.82 -7.20 2.60
N GLN A 250 -21.61 -7.34 2.05
CA GLN A 250 -21.25 -6.60 0.83
C GLN A 250 -20.84 -7.50 -0.34
N ARG A 251 -21.77 -7.74 -1.26
CA ARG A 251 -21.44 -8.27 -2.60
C ARG A 251 -20.78 -7.15 -3.41
N VAL A 252 -19.56 -7.38 -3.88
CA VAL A 252 -18.87 -6.47 -4.78
C VAL A 252 -19.55 -6.51 -6.15
N PRO A 253 -20.00 -5.39 -6.72
CA PRO A 253 -20.43 -5.35 -8.11
C PRO A 253 -19.25 -5.72 -9.02
N HIS A 254 -19.49 -6.60 -10.00
CA HIS A 254 -18.54 -6.86 -11.07
C HIS A 254 -18.38 -5.58 -11.90
N GLN A 255 -17.27 -4.89 -11.72
CA GLN A 255 -16.91 -3.83 -12.65
C GLN A 255 -16.25 -4.48 -13.87
N HIS A 256 -17.03 -4.59 -14.95
CA HIS A 256 -16.47 -4.77 -16.29
C HIS A 256 -15.84 -3.43 -16.69
N GLY A 257 -14.61 -3.22 -16.32
CA GLY A 257 -13.83 -2.09 -16.78
C GLY A 257 -13.24 -2.41 -18.13
N THR A 258 -13.86 -1.93 -19.20
CA THR A 258 -13.16 -1.69 -20.48
C THR A 258 -12.19 -0.56 -20.21
N GLY A 259 -10.99 -0.92 -19.73
CA GLY A 259 -9.95 0.06 -19.39
C GLY A 259 -9.33 0.62 -20.66
N ARG A 260 -9.73 1.83 -21.03
CA ARG A 260 -8.83 2.76 -21.72
C ARG A 260 -7.97 3.42 -20.64
N TYR A 261 -6.68 3.12 -20.64
CA TYR A 261 -5.63 3.87 -19.96
C TYR A 261 -4.49 4.11 -20.94
#